data_5d1a55f85787af62b3f36de6c3fd3db9
#
_entry.id   5d1a55f85787af62b3f36de6c3fd3db9
#
_cell.length_a   1.000
_cell.length_b   1.000
_cell.length_c   1.000
_cell.angle_alpha   90.00
_cell.angle_beta   90.00
_cell.angle_gamma   90.00
#
_symmetry.space_group_name_H-M   'P 1'
#
loop_
_entity.id
_entity.type
_entity.pdbx_description
1 polymer ?
#
loop_
_entity_poly.entity_id
_entity_poly.type
_entity_poly.pdbx_seq_one_letter_code
_entity_poly.pdbx_strand_id
1 'polypeptide(L)'
;YLFDKEDSLVRIDMSEYMEKFSVSRLVGAPPGYVGYEEGGQLTEKVRRKPYSVVLLDEIEKAHPDVFNMLLQILDDGHITDSLGRKIDFRNTIIIMTSNIGARQLKDFGAGVGFGTSARKDQSDEHAKGIIEGALKKSFAPEFLNRIDDVIVFNALEREDIHSIIDIELDKLLHRILDLGYTLKLSDKAKDY
;
A
#
# COMPACT_ATOMS: atom_id res chain seq x y z
N TYR A 1 7.13 1.11 -16.19
CA TYR A 1 6.42 1.56 -17.40
C TYR A 1 5.94 3.01 -17.31
N LEU A 2 5.43 3.48 -16.14
CA LEU A 2 4.90 4.85 -16.02
C LEU A 2 5.98 5.91 -15.75
N PHE A 3 7.03 5.57 -15.04
CA PHE A 3 8.03 6.54 -14.58
C PHE A 3 9.49 6.09 -14.76
N ASP A 4 9.79 5.22 -15.68
CA ASP A 4 11.12 4.75 -16.15
C ASP A 4 12.17 4.35 -15.08
N LYS A 5 11.97 4.66 -13.78
CA LYS A 5 12.93 4.38 -12.70
C LYS A 5 12.22 3.92 -11.43
N GLU A 6 12.80 2.93 -10.75
CA GLU A 6 12.36 2.47 -9.43
C GLU A 6 12.41 3.58 -8.36
N ASP A 7 13.29 4.54 -8.53
CA ASP A 7 13.42 5.74 -7.69
C ASP A 7 12.19 6.64 -7.65
N SER A 8 11.21 6.45 -8.55
CA SER A 8 9.96 7.22 -8.58
C SER A 8 8.91 6.69 -7.60
N LEU A 9 9.21 5.60 -6.87
CA LEU A 9 8.35 5.07 -5.82
C LEU A 9 8.68 5.70 -4.47
N VAL A 10 7.70 6.42 -3.90
CA VAL A 10 7.73 6.95 -2.55
C VAL A 10 6.93 6.03 -1.65
N ARG A 11 7.58 5.09 -0.98
CA ARG A 11 6.91 4.18 -0.03
C ARG A 11 6.94 4.74 1.38
N ILE A 12 5.80 4.70 2.07
CA ILE A 12 5.61 5.11 3.47
C ILE A 12 4.74 4.06 4.16
N ASP A 13 5.24 3.48 5.24
CA ASP A 13 4.51 2.55 6.09
C ASP A 13 3.72 3.33 7.14
N MET A 14 2.39 3.22 7.10
CA MET A 14 1.50 3.96 8.00
C MET A 14 1.53 3.44 9.44
N SER A 15 2.09 2.27 9.69
CA SER A 15 2.32 1.78 11.06
C SER A 15 3.27 2.67 11.86
N GLU A 16 4.14 3.44 11.20
CA GLU A 16 5.00 4.44 11.84
C GLU A 16 4.28 5.76 12.16
N TYR A 17 3.02 5.90 11.72
CA TYR A 17 2.24 7.15 11.77
C TYR A 17 0.92 6.98 12.55
N MET A 18 0.95 6.17 13.61
CA MET A 18 -0.21 5.91 14.47
C MET A 18 -0.49 7.01 15.48
N GLU A 19 0.51 7.84 15.80
CA GLU A 19 0.42 8.87 16.83
C GLU A 19 0.01 10.23 16.26
N LYS A 20 -0.56 11.10 17.11
CA LYS A 20 -1.05 12.44 16.73
C LYS A 20 0.01 13.32 16.06
N PHE A 21 1.27 13.21 16.46
CA PHE A 21 2.36 14.02 15.89
C PHE A 21 2.88 13.48 14.54
N SER A 22 2.30 12.41 14.05
CA SER A 22 2.75 11.74 12.83
C SER A 22 2.58 12.60 11.58
N VAL A 23 1.54 13.45 11.51
CA VAL A 23 1.30 14.35 10.38
C VAL A 23 2.46 15.32 10.21
N SER A 24 3.02 15.85 11.30
CA SER A 24 4.17 16.76 11.23
C SER A 24 5.42 16.08 10.64
N ARG A 25 5.58 14.77 10.78
CA ARG A 25 6.66 14.02 10.11
C ARG A 25 6.43 13.90 8.60
N LEU A 26 5.16 13.86 8.16
CA LEU A 26 4.82 13.76 6.73
C LEU A 26 4.92 15.10 6.01
N VAL A 27 4.43 16.17 6.65
CA VAL A 27 4.28 17.50 6.03
C VAL A 27 5.39 18.46 6.46
N GLY A 28 6.03 18.20 7.58
CA GLY A 28 7.05 19.02 8.22
C GLY A 28 6.60 19.53 9.59
N ALA A 29 7.57 19.71 10.50
CA ALA A 29 7.31 20.23 11.83
C ALA A 29 7.08 21.76 11.80
N PRO A 30 6.20 22.31 12.68
CA PRO A 30 6.02 23.75 12.80
C PRO A 30 7.32 24.46 13.24
N PRO A 31 7.44 25.78 12.99
CA PRO A 31 8.57 26.56 13.47
C PRO A 31 8.81 26.41 14.97
N GLY A 32 10.07 26.19 15.36
CA GLY A 32 10.47 26.01 16.76
C GLY A 32 10.43 24.55 17.27
N TYR A 33 9.97 23.60 16.47
CA TYR A 33 10.03 22.18 16.80
C TYR A 33 11.23 21.49 16.15
N VAL A 34 11.70 20.41 16.79
CA VAL A 34 12.80 19.57 16.25
C VAL A 34 12.37 18.99 14.90
N GLY A 35 13.25 19.08 13.89
CA GLY A 35 12.96 18.60 12.53
C GLY A 35 12.32 19.63 11.60
N TYR A 36 12.13 20.90 12.02
CA TYR A 36 11.57 21.96 11.17
C TYR A 36 12.36 22.17 9.87
N GLU A 37 13.69 22.20 9.95
CA GLU A 37 14.56 22.42 8.79
C GLU A 37 14.62 21.24 7.81
N GLU A 38 14.31 20.04 8.28
CA GLU A 38 14.36 18.80 7.47
C GLU A 38 13.18 18.70 6.48
N GLY A 39 12.09 19.44 6.75
CA GLY A 39 10.85 19.34 5.99
C GLY A 39 10.10 18.01 6.25
N GLY A 40 8.97 17.83 5.58
CA GLY A 40 8.18 16.60 5.72
C GLY A 40 8.66 15.47 4.83
N GLN A 41 8.63 14.24 5.34
CA GLN A 41 9.11 13.07 4.61
C GLN A 41 8.33 12.84 3.29
N LEU A 42 7.02 13.07 3.28
CA LEU A 42 6.20 12.97 2.08
C LEU A 42 6.39 14.19 1.17
N THR A 43 6.24 15.38 1.74
CA THR A 43 6.27 16.62 0.97
C THR A 43 7.61 16.87 0.29
N GLU A 44 8.73 16.59 0.97
CA GLU A 44 10.06 16.74 0.36
C GLU A 44 10.33 15.73 -0.76
N LYS A 45 9.88 14.48 -0.60
CA LYS A 45 10.05 13.45 -1.65
C LYS A 45 9.25 13.83 -2.90
N VAL A 46 7.97 14.23 -2.76
CA VAL A 46 7.12 14.63 -3.88
C VAL A 46 7.61 15.94 -4.51
N ARG A 47 8.05 16.91 -3.71
CA ARG A 47 8.63 18.17 -4.23
C ARG A 47 9.84 17.92 -5.13
N ARG A 48 10.70 16.99 -4.75
CA ARG A 48 11.90 16.62 -5.54
C ARG A 48 11.57 15.79 -6.77
N LYS A 49 10.50 14.99 -6.71
CA LYS A 49 10.05 14.09 -7.78
C LYS A 49 8.53 14.23 -7.97
N PRO A 50 8.08 15.29 -8.68
CA PRO A 50 6.64 15.55 -8.88
C PRO A 50 5.90 14.44 -9.63
N TYR A 51 6.60 13.71 -10.49
CA TYR A 51 6.09 12.54 -11.20
C TYR A 51 6.50 11.29 -10.44
N SER A 52 5.64 10.81 -9.54
CA SER A 52 5.96 9.68 -8.66
C SER A 52 4.73 8.86 -8.30
N VAL A 53 4.97 7.64 -7.84
CA VAL A 53 3.96 6.80 -7.19
C VAL A 53 4.17 6.91 -5.69
N VAL A 54 3.14 7.35 -4.97
CA VAL A 54 3.12 7.40 -3.51
C VAL A 54 2.38 6.17 -3.01
N LEU A 55 3.09 5.25 -2.37
CA LEU A 55 2.53 4.06 -1.75
C LEU A 55 2.43 4.26 -0.24
N LEU A 56 1.20 4.29 0.26
CA LEU A 56 0.87 4.35 1.69
C LEU A 56 0.47 2.94 2.14
N ASP A 57 1.38 2.26 2.81
CA ASP A 57 1.19 0.87 3.23
C ASP A 57 0.46 0.81 4.57
N GLU A 58 -0.50 -0.13 4.73
CA GLU A 58 -1.31 -0.33 5.93
C GLU A 58 -2.07 0.93 6.39
N ILE A 59 -2.79 1.57 5.46
CA ILE A 59 -3.45 2.87 5.68
C ILE A 59 -4.41 2.88 6.89
N GLU A 60 -5.00 1.75 7.25
CA GLU A 60 -5.87 1.59 8.42
C GLU A 60 -5.19 1.84 9.76
N LYS A 61 -3.86 1.80 9.80
CA LYS A 61 -3.07 2.07 11.02
C LYS A 61 -2.78 3.55 11.23
N ALA A 62 -2.97 4.38 10.22
CA ALA A 62 -2.69 5.80 10.29
C ALA A 62 -3.56 6.54 11.31
N HIS A 63 -2.98 7.54 11.99
CA HIS A 63 -3.75 8.45 12.85
C HIS A 63 -4.82 9.19 12.02
N PRO A 64 -6.00 9.49 12.59
CA PRO A 64 -7.08 10.21 11.90
C PRO A 64 -6.65 11.51 11.21
N ASP A 65 -5.70 12.26 11.77
CA ASP A 65 -5.19 13.50 11.17
C ASP A 65 -4.48 13.27 9.82
N VAL A 66 -3.95 12.05 9.57
CA VAL A 66 -3.38 11.68 8.26
C VAL A 66 -4.47 11.64 7.19
N PHE A 67 -5.67 11.15 7.51
CA PHE A 67 -6.79 11.15 6.58
C PHE A 67 -7.24 12.57 6.22
N ASN A 68 -7.23 13.51 7.17
CA ASN A 68 -7.54 14.91 6.88
C ASN A 68 -6.53 15.54 5.91
N MET A 69 -5.24 15.21 6.08
CA MET A 69 -4.19 15.61 5.15
C MET A 69 -4.39 14.99 3.76
N LEU A 70 -4.70 13.70 3.69
CA LEU A 70 -4.96 12.99 2.43
C LEU A 70 -6.19 13.54 1.72
N LEU A 71 -7.27 13.86 2.43
CA LEU A 71 -8.45 14.51 1.86
C LEU A 71 -8.07 15.81 1.16
N GLN A 72 -7.25 16.66 1.79
CA GLN A 72 -6.78 17.89 1.16
C GLN A 72 -5.99 17.60 -0.13
N ILE A 73 -5.12 16.60 -0.12
CA ILE A 73 -4.34 16.21 -1.30
C ILE A 73 -5.27 15.71 -2.43
N LEU A 74 -6.26 14.86 -2.09
CA LEU A 74 -7.18 14.26 -3.07
C LEU A 74 -8.17 15.29 -3.64
N ASP A 75 -8.57 16.29 -2.84
CA ASP A 75 -9.50 17.33 -3.27
C ASP A 75 -8.80 18.45 -4.06
N ASP A 76 -7.74 19.02 -3.49
CA ASP A 76 -7.09 20.21 -4.03
C ASP A 76 -5.92 19.87 -4.97
N GLY A 77 -5.45 18.64 -4.95
CA GLY A 77 -4.26 18.21 -5.68
C GLY A 77 -2.96 18.80 -5.11
N HIS A 78 -2.98 19.42 -3.93
CA HIS A 78 -1.80 20.00 -3.31
C HIS A 78 -1.94 20.12 -1.79
N ILE A 79 -0.81 20.27 -1.11
CA ILE A 79 -0.76 20.58 0.32
C ILE A 79 0.30 21.65 0.59
N THR A 80 0.09 22.48 1.62
CA THR A 80 1.08 23.44 2.10
C THR A 80 1.93 22.80 3.18
N ASP A 81 3.24 22.78 3.00
CA ASP A 81 4.17 22.23 4.00
C ASP A 81 4.43 23.24 5.15
N SER A 82 5.20 22.80 6.15
CA SER A 82 5.55 23.63 7.32
C SER A 82 6.36 24.89 6.99
N LEU A 83 7.01 24.93 5.83
CA LEU A 83 7.77 26.08 5.34
C LEU A 83 6.90 27.03 4.50
N GLY A 84 5.59 26.80 4.42
CA GLY A 84 4.66 27.61 3.62
C GLY A 84 4.74 27.33 2.11
N ARG A 85 5.44 26.27 1.67
CA ARG A 85 5.54 25.92 0.26
C ARG A 85 4.36 25.06 -0.18
N LYS A 86 3.78 25.40 -1.31
CA LYS A 86 2.71 24.64 -1.94
C LYS A 86 3.31 23.45 -2.72
N ILE A 87 3.02 22.24 -2.26
CA ILE A 87 3.51 21.00 -2.86
C ILE A 87 2.41 20.41 -3.74
N ASP A 88 2.69 20.21 -5.02
CA ASP A 88 1.75 19.74 -6.05
C ASP A 88 1.77 18.22 -6.16
N PHE A 89 0.60 17.58 -6.00
CA PHE A 89 0.38 16.14 -6.09
C PHE A 89 -0.40 15.73 -7.36
N ARG A 90 -0.78 16.66 -8.23
CA ARG A 90 -1.62 16.37 -9.42
C ARG A 90 -0.97 15.43 -10.42
N ASN A 91 0.36 15.31 -10.38
CA ASN A 91 1.13 14.40 -11.23
C ASN A 91 1.60 13.15 -10.47
N THR A 92 1.04 12.85 -9.31
CA THR A 92 1.33 11.65 -8.53
C THR A 92 0.20 10.64 -8.65
N ILE A 93 0.56 9.35 -8.57
CA ILE A 93 -0.40 8.27 -8.36
C ILE A 93 -0.32 7.88 -6.90
N ILE A 94 -1.44 7.98 -6.19
CA ILE A 94 -1.52 7.60 -4.77
C ILE A 94 -2.10 6.20 -4.68
N ILE A 95 -1.35 5.26 -4.12
CA ILE A 95 -1.76 3.89 -3.87
C ILE A 95 -1.81 3.68 -2.35
N MET A 96 -2.91 3.16 -1.86
CA MET A 96 -3.09 2.81 -0.46
C MET A 96 -3.33 1.32 -0.33
N THR A 97 -2.57 0.61 0.51
CA THR A 97 -2.83 -0.80 0.81
C THR A 97 -3.51 -0.94 2.16
N SER A 98 -4.34 -1.97 2.31
CA SER A 98 -5.04 -2.25 3.55
C SER A 98 -5.35 -3.74 3.69
N ASN A 99 -5.33 -4.22 4.94
CA ASN A 99 -5.76 -5.57 5.31
C ASN A 99 -7.20 -5.61 5.87
N ILE A 100 -7.96 -4.52 5.71
CA ILE A 100 -9.35 -4.44 6.16
C ILE A 100 -10.20 -5.47 5.40
N GLY A 101 -11.03 -6.19 6.16
CA GLY A 101 -11.90 -7.24 5.60
C GLY A 101 -11.24 -8.62 5.48
N ALA A 102 -9.92 -8.74 5.61
CA ALA A 102 -9.22 -10.03 5.47
C ALA A 102 -9.68 -11.10 6.47
N ARG A 103 -10.03 -10.72 7.71
CA ARG A 103 -10.56 -11.65 8.71
C ARG A 103 -11.97 -12.11 8.36
N GLN A 104 -12.84 -11.19 7.99
CA GLN A 104 -14.23 -11.49 7.56
C GLN A 104 -14.23 -12.40 6.32
N LEU A 105 -13.29 -12.18 5.41
CA LEU A 105 -13.13 -13.01 4.21
C LEU A 105 -12.68 -14.44 4.57
N LYS A 106 -11.75 -14.61 5.52
CA LYS A 106 -11.30 -15.92 6.01
C LYS A 106 -12.43 -16.69 6.69
N ASP A 107 -13.21 -16.01 7.54
CA ASP A 107 -14.34 -16.62 8.25
C ASP A 107 -15.42 -17.07 7.25
N PHE A 108 -15.63 -16.32 6.17
CA PHE A 108 -16.54 -16.68 5.10
C PHE A 108 -16.00 -17.87 4.27
N GLY A 109 -14.73 -17.84 3.88
CA GLY A 109 -14.08 -18.91 3.09
C GLY A 109 -14.04 -20.27 3.81
N ALA A 110 -13.98 -20.28 5.14
CA ALA A 110 -14.02 -21.50 5.95
C ALA A 110 -15.39 -22.21 5.94
N GLY A 111 -16.46 -21.51 5.54
CA GLY A 111 -17.83 -22.05 5.46
C GLY A 111 -18.27 -22.53 4.09
N VAL A 112 -17.53 -22.26 3.02
CA VAL A 112 -17.91 -22.60 1.63
C VAL A 112 -17.03 -23.75 1.14
N GLY A 113 -17.54 -24.97 1.29
CA GLY A 113 -16.91 -26.17 0.71
C GLY A 113 -16.79 -26.08 -0.82
N PHE A 114 -15.73 -26.72 -1.35
CA PHE A 114 -15.36 -26.83 -2.76
C PHE A 114 -16.53 -26.78 -3.75
N GLY A 115 -16.57 -25.78 -4.63
CA GLY A 115 -17.64 -25.57 -5.60
C GLY A 115 -17.14 -25.24 -7.00
N THR A 116 -17.92 -25.68 -8.00
CA THR A 116 -17.74 -25.51 -9.44
C THR A 116 -17.54 -24.04 -9.89
N SER A 117 -16.95 -23.85 -11.09
CA SER A 117 -16.59 -22.53 -11.67
C SER A 117 -17.70 -21.45 -11.64
N ALA A 118 -18.97 -21.83 -11.79
CA ALA A 118 -20.13 -20.92 -11.66
C ALA A 118 -20.34 -20.38 -10.22
N ARG A 119 -19.72 -21.02 -9.19
CA ARG A 119 -19.70 -20.51 -7.81
C ARG A 119 -18.52 -19.59 -7.54
N LYS A 120 -17.47 -19.60 -8.36
CA LYS A 120 -16.32 -18.68 -8.23
C LYS A 120 -16.77 -17.24 -8.45
N ASP A 121 -17.50 -16.96 -9.53
CA ASP A 121 -17.99 -15.60 -9.86
C ASP A 121 -18.92 -15.04 -8.76
N GLN A 122 -19.83 -15.87 -8.22
CA GLN A 122 -20.70 -15.47 -7.10
C GLN A 122 -19.93 -15.29 -5.78
N SER A 123 -18.84 -16.03 -5.59
CA SER A 123 -17.98 -15.92 -4.43
C SER A 123 -17.17 -14.61 -4.47
N ASP A 124 -16.72 -14.18 -5.64
CA ASP A 124 -15.93 -12.98 -5.83
C ASP A 124 -16.77 -11.70 -5.64
N GLU A 125 -18.01 -11.67 -6.16
CA GLU A 125 -18.95 -10.57 -5.89
C GLU A 125 -19.31 -10.46 -4.41
N HIS A 126 -19.50 -11.59 -3.74
CA HIS A 126 -19.81 -11.60 -2.32
C HIS A 126 -18.60 -11.18 -1.47
N ALA A 127 -17.40 -11.65 -1.82
CA ALA A 127 -16.14 -11.23 -1.20
C ALA A 127 -15.93 -9.71 -1.34
N LYS A 128 -16.19 -9.16 -2.52
CA LYS A 128 -16.15 -7.72 -2.77
C LYS A 128 -17.14 -6.96 -1.88
N GLY A 129 -18.37 -7.45 -1.74
CA GLY A 129 -19.38 -6.86 -0.84
C GLY A 129 -18.97 -6.86 0.64
N ILE A 130 -18.31 -7.93 1.11
CA ILE A 130 -17.78 -8.00 2.48
C ILE A 130 -16.69 -6.95 2.70
N ILE A 131 -15.76 -6.83 1.76
CA ILE A 131 -14.66 -5.85 1.83
C ILE A 131 -15.20 -4.42 1.77
N GLU A 132 -16.11 -4.11 0.85
CA GLU A 132 -16.76 -2.80 0.77
C GLU A 132 -17.50 -2.45 2.08
N GLY A 133 -18.19 -3.42 2.67
CA GLY A 133 -18.83 -3.25 3.98
C GLY A 133 -17.85 -2.99 5.11
N ALA A 134 -16.67 -3.63 5.08
CA ALA A 134 -15.61 -3.42 6.05
C ALA A 134 -14.94 -2.04 5.86
N LEU A 135 -14.70 -1.62 4.63
CA LEU A 135 -14.17 -0.29 4.31
C LEU A 135 -15.09 0.83 4.79
N LYS A 136 -16.40 0.72 4.54
CA LYS A 136 -17.42 1.68 4.98
C LYS A 136 -17.52 1.81 6.51
N LYS A 137 -17.12 0.77 7.25
CA LYS A 137 -17.06 0.80 8.72
C LYS A 137 -15.77 1.43 9.25
N SER A 138 -14.69 1.32 8.50
CA SER A 138 -13.35 1.73 8.94
C SER A 138 -12.96 3.13 8.50
N PHE A 139 -13.50 3.60 7.38
CA PHE A 139 -13.20 4.91 6.82
C PHE A 139 -14.43 5.78 6.70
N ALA A 140 -14.24 7.09 6.84
CA ALA A 140 -15.31 8.06 6.62
C ALA A 140 -15.81 8.02 5.17
N PRO A 141 -17.13 8.15 4.92
CA PRO A 141 -17.67 8.16 3.56
C PRO A 141 -17.04 9.22 2.66
N GLU A 142 -16.70 10.38 3.23
CA GLU A 142 -16.01 11.47 2.54
C GLU A 142 -14.69 11.02 1.94
N PHE A 143 -13.88 10.27 2.69
CA PHE A 143 -12.60 9.74 2.24
C PHE A 143 -12.79 8.68 1.15
N LEU A 144 -13.72 7.74 1.33
CA LEU A 144 -13.99 6.69 0.34
C LEU A 144 -14.48 7.25 -1.00
N ASN A 145 -15.25 8.35 -0.98
CA ASN A 145 -15.75 9.00 -2.20
C ASN A 145 -14.66 9.72 -3.02
N ARG A 146 -13.44 9.84 -2.48
CA ARG A 146 -12.27 10.44 -3.18
C ARG A 146 -11.34 9.39 -3.76
N ILE A 147 -11.60 8.12 -3.49
CA ILE A 147 -10.83 7.01 -4.05
C ILE A 147 -11.43 6.69 -5.42
N ASP A 148 -10.58 6.69 -6.44
CA ASP A 148 -11.01 6.42 -7.83
C ASP A 148 -11.39 4.96 -8.04
N ASP A 149 -10.64 4.02 -7.45
CA ASP A 149 -10.87 2.59 -7.61
C ASP A 149 -10.40 1.79 -6.38
N VAL A 150 -11.08 0.67 -6.12
CA VAL A 150 -10.75 -0.29 -5.06
C VAL A 150 -10.47 -1.65 -5.68
N ILE A 151 -9.20 -2.05 -5.64
CA ILE A 151 -8.73 -3.32 -6.18
C ILE A 151 -8.63 -4.35 -5.05
N VAL A 152 -9.35 -5.44 -5.19
CA VAL A 152 -9.28 -6.57 -4.25
C VAL A 152 -8.33 -7.61 -4.80
N PHE A 153 -7.29 -7.94 -4.02
CA PHE A 153 -6.36 -9.02 -4.37
C PHE A 153 -6.91 -10.36 -3.90
N ASN A 154 -6.86 -11.35 -4.78
CA ASN A 154 -7.23 -12.71 -4.48
C ASN A 154 -6.23 -13.36 -3.51
N ALA A 155 -6.68 -14.38 -2.77
CA ALA A 155 -5.78 -15.21 -1.99
C ALA A 155 -4.83 -15.95 -2.94
N LEU A 156 -3.56 -16.08 -2.53
CA LEU A 156 -2.56 -16.81 -3.28
C LEU A 156 -2.86 -18.33 -3.20
N GLU A 157 -2.85 -18.97 -4.35
CA GLU A 157 -2.91 -20.44 -4.45
C GLU A 157 -1.48 -21.02 -4.35
N ARG A 158 -1.36 -22.34 -4.19
CA ARG A 158 -0.06 -23.01 -4.03
C ARG A 158 0.87 -22.77 -5.22
N GLU A 159 0.33 -22.74 -6.43
CA GLU A 159 1.08 -22.49 -7.67
C GLU A 159 1.64 -21.06 -7.72
N ASP A 160 0.89 -20.09 -7.21
CA ASP A 160 1.34 -18.71 -7.10
C ASP A 160 2.51 -18.59 -6.12
N ILE A 161 2.41 -19.31 -4.98
CA ILE A 161 3.47 -19.33 -3.97
C ILE A 161 4.75 -19.94 -4.54
N HIS A 162 4.65 -21.04 -5.31
CA HIS A 162 5.81 -21.64 -5.99
C HIS A 162 6.46 -20.64 -6.95
N SER A 163 5.65 -19.90 -7.73
CA SER A 163 6.14 -18.90 -8.66
C SER A 163 6.85 -17.74 -7.94
N ILE A 164 6.30 -17.29 -6.81
CA ILE A 164 6.92 -16.25 -5.96
C ILE A 164 8.25 -16.75 -5.39
N ILE A 165 8.30 -17.99 -4.91
CA ILE A 165 9.55 -18.60 -4.43
C ILE A 165 10.61 -18.59 -5.52
N ASP A 166 10.25 -18.95 -6.77
CA ASP A 166 11.20 -18.95 -7.88
C ASP A 166 11.73 -17.55 -8.18
N ILE A 167 10.88 -16.53 -8.18
CA ILE A 167 11.28 -15.13 -8.39
C ILE A 167 12.22 -14.64 -7.28
N GLU A 168 11.89 -14.90 -6.03
CA GLU A 168 12.72 -14.47 -4.90
C GLU A 168 14.05 -15.22 -4.82
N LEU A 169 14.05 -16.50 -5.17
CA LEU A 169 15.27 -17.30 -5.21
C LEU A 169 16.20 -16.89 -6.36
N ASP A 170 15.68 -16.38 -7.47
CA ASP A 170 16.50 -16.02 -8.63
C ASP A 170 17.63 -15.05 -8.25
N LYS A 171 17.34 -14.04 -7.45
CA LYS A 171 18.33 -13.09 -6.91
C LYS A 171 19.41 -13.78 -6.06
N LEU A 172 19.01 -14.78 -5.28
CA LEU A 172 19.93 -15.57 -4.45
C LEU A 172 20.77 -16.50 -5.31
N LEU A 173 20.15 -17.16 -6.29
CA LEU A 173 20.82 -18.08 -7.22
C LEU A 173 21.93 -17.38 -8.01
N HIS A 174 21.69 -16.17 -8.48
CA HIS A 174 22.73 -15.37 -9.13
C HIS A 174 23.93 -15.12 -8.22
N ARG A 175 23.72 -14.73 -6.96
CA ARG A 175 24.80 -14.53 -6.00
C ARG A 175 25.59 -15.82 -5.69
N ILE A 176 24.90 -16.96 -5.63
CA ILE A 176 25.49 -18.26 -5.36
C ILE A 176 26.33 -18.72 -6.57
N LEU A 177 25.84 -18.45 -7.79
CA LEU A 177 26.59 -18.72 -9.05
C LEU A 177 27.88 -17.91 -9.12
N ASP A 178 27.87 -16.65 -8.72
CA ASP A 178 29.05 -15.79 -8.65
C ASP A 178 30.13 -16.34 -7.67
N LEU A 179 29.70 -17.10 -6.66
CA LEU A 179 30.58 -17.80 -5.73
C LEU A 179 31.03 -19.19 -6.22
N GLY A 180 30.63 -19.60 -7.44
CA GLY A 180 31.01 -20.87 -8.04
C GLY A 180 30.16 -22.06 -7.59
N TYR A 181 29.02 -21.84 -6.94
CA TYR A 181 28.12 -22.91 -6.48
C TYR A 181 26.85 -22.94 -7.32
N THR A 182 26.24 -24.12 -7.41
CA THR A 182 24.90 -24.30 -8.03
C THR A 182 23.94 -24.85 -7.00
N LEU A 183 22.84 -24.14 -6.77
CA LEU A 183 21.75 -24.57 -5.89
C LEU A 183 20.55 -25.00 -6.75
N LYS A 184 19.94 -26.14 -6.41
CA LYS A 184 18.66 -26.58 -6.97
C LYS A 184 17.69 -26.89 -5.85
N LEU A 185 16.52 -26.28 -5.89
CA LEU A 185 15.42 -26.62 -5.00
C LEU A 185 14.53 -27.69 -5.67
N SER A 186 14.10 -28.70 -4.90
CA SER A 186 13.08 -29.64 -5.33
C SER A 186 11.68 -29.08 -5.04
N ASP A 187 10.66 -29.53 -5.77
CA ASP A 187 9.28 -29.12 -5.51
C ASP A 187 8.83 -29.43 -4.08
N LYS A 188 9.30 -30.55 -3.51
CA LYS A 188 9.08 -30.89 -2.10
C LYS A 188 9.66 -29.86 -1.12
N ALA A 189 10.77 -29.21 -1.48
CA ALA A 189 11.37 -28.17 -0.65
C ALA A 189 10.62 -26.82 -0.77
N LYS A 190 9.97 -26.58 -1.89
CA LYS A 190 9.10 -25.39 -2.08
C LYS A 190 7.77 -25.54 -1.35
N ASP A 191 7.33 -26.78 -1.10
CA ASP A 191 6.10 -27.10 -0.39
C ASP A 191 6.23 -27.02 1.14
N TYR A 192 7.45 -26.98 1.68
CA TYR A 192 7.74 -26.92 3.11
C TYR A 192 7.76 -25.51 3.64
#